data_5743f1f48969c66b2211d4d2cbaf690f
#
_entry.id   5743f1f48969c66b2211d4d2cbaf690f
#
_cell.length_a   1.000
_cell.length_b   1.000
_cell.length_c   1.000
_cell.angle_alpha   90.00
_cell.angle_beta   90.00
_cell.angle_gamma   90.00
#
_symmetry.space_group_name_H-M   'P 1'
#
loop_
_entity.id
_entity.type
_entity.pdbx_description
1 polymer ?
#
loop_
_entity_poly.entity_id
_entity_poly.type
_entity_poly.pdbx_seq_one_letter_code
_entity_poly.pdbx_strand_id
1 'polypeptide(L)' 'LNKLQIGESVPERLAADLNAEKTGHQGIKEGIELAETKKDYVTRDLLVELLDDTEEHIDFLETQLANLDQMGLQNYLQS' A
#
# COMPACT_ATOMS: atom_id res chain seq x y z
N LEU A 1 7.91 -22.11 4.44
CA LEU A 1 8.49 -20.97 3.74
C LEU A 1 9.99 -21.12 3.66
N ASN A 2 10.53 -21.00 2.49
CA ASN A 2 11.96 -21.18 2.25
C ASN A 2 12.73 -19.91 2.65
N LYS A 3 13.58 -20.04 3.66
CA LYS A 3 14.35 -18.91 4.17
C LYS A 3 15.34 -18.36 3.13
N LEU A 4 15.83 -19.21 2.26
CA LEU A 4 16.79 -18.79 1.23
C LEU A 4 16.18 -17.86 0.20
N GLN A 5 14.86 -17.89 0.07
CA GLN A 5 14.16 -17.09 -0.90
C GLN A 5 13.60 -15.80 -0.33
N ILE A 6 13.65 -15.60 0.98
CA ILE A 6 13.10 -14.40 1.62
C ILE A 6 13.74 -13.14 1.05
N GLY A 7 15.07 -13.09 0.99
CA GLY A 7 15.76 -11.92 0.47
C GLY A 7 15.48 -11.65 -1.00
N GLU A 8 15.40 -12.69 -1.79
CA GLU A 8 15.12 -12.56 -3.22
C GLU A 8 13.70 -12.13 -3.51
N SER A 9 12.75 -12.51 -2.64
CA SER A 9 11.34 -12.19 -2.84
C SER A 9 10.90 -10.86 -2.24
N VAL A 10 11.75 -10.18 -1.45
CA VAL A 10 11.38 -8.92 -0.79
C VAL A 10 10.95 -7.83 -1.78
N PRO A 11 11.72 -7.53 -2.84
CA PRO A 11 11.29 -6.49 -3.78
C PRO A 11 9.97 -6.85 -4.46
N GLU A 12 9.80 -8.11 -4.82
CA GLU A 12 8.59 -8.58 -5.49
C GLU A 12 7.38 -8.48 -4.56
N ARG A 13 7.54 -8.83 -3.30
CA ARG A 13 6.48 -8.73 -2.30
C ARG A 13 6.08 -7.29 -2.05
N LEU A 14 7.07 -6.41 -1.90
CA LEU A 14 6.79 -4.99 -1.70
C LEU A 14 6.04 -4.41 -2.90
N ALA A 15 6.48 -4.77 -4.10
CA ALA A 15 5.82 -4.30 -5.32
C ALA A 15 4.39 -4.85 -5.44
N ALA A 16 4.17 -6.11 -5.09
CA ALA A 16 2.85 -6.73 -5.13
C ALA A 16 1.93 -6.10 -4.09
N ASP A 17 2.44 -5.87 -2.88
CA ASP A 17 1.68 -5.21 -1.81
C ASP A 17 1.30 -3.79 -2.21
N LEU A 18 2.25 -3.05 -2.79
CA LEU A 18 1.99 -1.70 -3.27
C LEU A 18 0.91 -1.68 -4.33
N ASN A 19 0.97 -2.60 -5.28
CA ASN A 19 -0.02 -2.70 -6.34
C ASN A 19 -1.41 -3.03 -5.78
N ALA A 20 -1.48 -3.95 -4.81
CA ALA A 20 -2.74 -4.30 -4.14
C ALA A 20 -3.32 -3.10 -3.39
N GLU A 21 -2.47 -2.33 -2.69
CA GLU A 21 -2.91 -1.14 -1.96
C GLU A 21 -3.41 -0.06 -2.91
N LYS A 22 -2.75 0.14 -4.05
CA LYS A 22 -3.19 1.12 -5.05
C LYS A 22 -4.53 0.73 -5.66
N THR A 23 -4.75 -0.56 -5.90
CA THR A 23 -6.04 -1.05 -6.38
C THR A 23 -7.14 -0.81 -5.33
N GLY A 24 -6.85 -1.12 -4.07
CA GLY A 24 -7.77 -0.86 -2.97
C GLY A 24 -8.06 0.63 -2.80
N HIS A 25 -7.05 1.47 -2.93
CA HIS A 25 -7.19 2.92 -2.85
C HIS A 25 -8.19 3.43 -3.89
N GLN A 26 -8.07 2.95 -5.12
CA GLN A 26 -9.01 3.33 -6.18
C GLN A 26 -10.44 2.87 -5.85
N GLY A 27 -10.59 1.66 -5.35
CA GLY A 27 -11.90 1.14 -4.95
C GLY A 27 -12.54 1.96 -3.82
N ILE A 28 -11.74 2.39 -2.85
CA ILE A 28 -12.23 3.24 -1.76
C ILE A 28 -12.71 4.58 -2.31
N LYS A 29 -11.99 5.18 -3.24
CA LYS A 29 -12.39 6.45 -3.86
C LYS A 29 -13.73 6.30 -4.59
N GLU A 30 -13.92 5.21 -5.30
CA GLU A 30 -15.19 4.92 -5.97
C GLU A 30 -16.31 4.74 -4.96
N GLY A 31 -16.02 4.08 -3.84
CA GLY A 31 -16.98 3.93 -2.74
C GLY A 31 -17.40 5.26 -2.14
N ILE A 32 -16.45 6.18 -1.97
CA ILE A 32 -16.73 7.53 -1.47
C ILE A 32 -17.67 8.27 -2.42
N GLU A 33 -17.39 8.21 -3.72
CA GLU A 33 -18.27 8.85 -4.72
C GLU A 33 -19.67 8.29 -4.68
N LEU A 34 -19.81 6.99 -4.54
CA LEU A 34 -21.10 6.34 -4.45
C LEU A 34 -21.84 6.75 -3.17
N ALA A 35 -21.14 6.77 -2.04
CA ALA A 35 -21.71 7.18 -0.76
C ALA A 35 -22.22 8.63 -0.83
N GLU A 36 -21.45 9.51 -1.46
CA GLU A 36 -21.88 10.91 -1.62
C GLU A 36 -23.09 11.01 -2.53
N THR A 37 -23.14 10.26 -3.61
CA THR A 37 -24.27 10.22 -4.53
C THR A 37 -25.55 9.80 -3.80
N LYS A 38 -25.42 8.85 -2.89
CA LYS A 38 -26.54 8.35 -2.08
C LYS A 38 -26.78 9.16 -0.81
N LYS A 39 -25.98 10.19 -0.58
CA LYS A 39 -26.03 11.04 0.61
C LYS A 39 -25.83 10.24 1.90
N ASP A 40 -25.04 9.17 1.80
CA ASP A 40 -24.66 8.35 2.94
C ASP A 40 -23.33 8.89 3.48
N TYR A 41 -23.41 9.95 4.27
CA TYR A 41 -22.24 10.67 4.74
C TYR A 41 -21.49 9.93 5.85
N VAL A 42 -22.17 9.04 6.57
CA VAL A 42 -21.51 8.21 7.58
C VAL A 42 -20.57 7.22 6.91
N THR A 43 -21.04 6.53 5.88
CA THR A 43 -20.20 5.61 5.11
C THR A 43 -19.07 6.37 4.43
N ARG A 44 -19.35 7.54 3.84
CA ARG A 44 -18.31 8.37 3.24
C ARG A 44 -17.21 8.67 4.25
N ASP A 45 -17.56 9.09 5.46
CA ASP A 45 -16.57 9.47 6.47
C ASP A 45 -15.70 8.28 6.89
N LEU A 46 -16.31 7.09 7.03
CA LEU A 46 -15.56 5.88 7.32
C LEU A 46 -14.59 5.53 6.20
N LEU A 47 -15.03 5.68 4.95
CA LEU A 47 -14.18 5.40 3.79
C LEU A 47 -13.06 6.43 3.65
N VAL A 48 -13.29 7.68 4.02
CA VAL A 48 -12.25 8.71 4.02
C VAL A 48 -11.14 8.35 5.01
N GLU A 49 -11.49 7.89 6.21
CA GLU A 49 -10.50 7.44 7.18
C GLU A 49 -9.71 6.26 6.64
N LEU A 50 -10.37 5.31 6.00
CA LEU A 50 -9.72 4.16 5.39
C LEU A 50 -8.80 4.59 4.25
N LEU A 51 -9.22 5.60 3.48
CA LEU A 51 -8.40 6.16 2.40
C LEU A 51 -7.11 6.75 2.95
N ASP A 52 -7.20 7.51 4.04
CA ASP A 52 -6.03 8.10 4.69
C ASP A 52 -5.05 7.01 5.15
N ASP A 53 -5.57 5.95 5.79
CA ASP A 53 -4.74 4.84 6.24
C ASP A 53 -4.05 4.15 5.06
N THR A 54 -4.79 3.96 3.97
CA THR A 54 -4.27 3.34 2.76
C THR A 54 -3.17 4.20 2.14
N GLU A 55 -3.35 5.52 2.13
CA GLU A 55 -2.33 6.43 1.61
C GLU A 55 -1.05 6.40 2.44
N GLU A 56 -1.16 6.31 3.75
CA GLU A 56 0.01 6.15 4.62
C GLU A 56 0.73 4.84 4.32
N HIS A 57 -0.01 3.76 4.11
CA HIS A 57 0.58 2.46 3.81
C HIS A 57 1.26 2.46 2.44
N ILE A 58 0.66 3.10 1.45
CA ILE A 58 1.26 3.27 0.12
C ILE A 58 2.58 4.03 0.25
N ASP A 59 2.57 5.12 0.98
CA ASP A 59 3.77 5.93 1.20
C ASP A 59 4.87 5.11 1.86
N PHE A 60 4.52 4.31 2.87
CA PHE A 60 5.46 3.41 3.53
C PHE A 60 6.07 2.43 2.53
N LEU A 61 5.24 1.78 1.72
CA LEU A 61 5.71 0.79 0.74
C LEU A 61 6.59 1.44 -0.33
N GLU A 62 6.23 2.61 -0.81
CA GLU A 62 7.03 3.35 -1.78
C GLU A 62 8.39 3.74 -1.19
N THR A 63 8.39 4.15 0.07
CA THR A 63 9.64 4.48 0.78
C THR A 63 10.53 3.25 0.90
N GLN A 64 9.95 2.10 1.26
CA GLN A 64 10.73 0.86 1.37
C GLN A 64 11.33 0.47 0.03
N LEU A 65 10.57 0.57 -1.05
CA LEU A 65 11.08 0.26 -2.39
C LEU A 65 12.19 1.23 -2.82
N ALA A 66 12.04 2.51 -2.51
CA ALA A 66 13.07 3.51 -2.81
C ALA A 66 14.35 3.23 -2.03
N ASN A 67 14.22 2.89 -0.74
CA ASN A 67 15.37 2.53 0.09
C ASN A 67 16.08 1.30 -0.45
N LEU A 68 15.31 0.30 -0.84
CA LEU A 68 15.85 -0.94 -1.41
C LEU A 68 16.64 -0.65 -2.68
N ASP A 69 16.10 0.20 -3.56
CA ASP A 69 16.75 0.58 -4.80
C ASP A 69 18.07 1.33 -4.56
N GLN A 70 18.08 2.25 -3.60
CA GLN A 70 19.27 3.06 -3.29
C GLN A 70 20.37 2.28 -2.59
N MET A 71 19.99 1.41 -1.65
CA MET A 71 20.94 0.68 -0.80
C MET A 71 21.44 -0.62 -1.43
N GLY A 72 20.62 -1.20 -2.31
CA GLY A 72 20.77 -2.58 -2.73
C GLY A 72 20.18 -3.53 -1.70
N LEU A 73 19.80 -4.71 -2.14
CA LEU A 73 19.04 -5.65 -1.33
C LEU A 73 19.79 -6.06 -0.06
N GLN A 74 21.07 -6.35 -0.15
CA GLN A 74 21.82 -6.81 1.01
C GLN A 74 21.90 -5.76 2.10
N ASN A 75 22.20 -4.52 1.73
CA ASN A 75 22.27 -3.44 2.70
C ASN A 75 20.91 -3.15 3.31
N TYR A 76 19.87 -3.22 2.51
CA TYR A 76 18.50 -3.04 2.99
C TYR A 76 18.15 -4.07 4.07
N LEU A 77 18.50 -5.34 3.84
CA LEU A 77 18.20 -6.42 4.78
C LEU A 77 18.98 -6.31 6.09
N GLN A 78 20.12 -5.58 6.09
CA GLN A 78 20.95 -5.39 7.26
C GLN A 78 20.62 -4.14 8.07
N SER A 79 19.82 -3.26 7.50
CA SER A 79 19.50 -1.98 8.14
C SER A 79 18.38 -2.02 9.19
#